data_fae719d08dc0ae84d7440cb087c2c87a
#
_entry.id   fae719d08dc0ae84d7440cb087c2c87a
#
_cell.length_a   1.000
_cell.length_b   1.000
_cell.length_c   1.000
_cell.angle_alpha   90.00
_cell.angle_beta   90.00
_cell.angle_gamma   90.00
#
_symmetry.space_group_name_H-M   'P 1'
#
loop_
_entity.id
_entity.type
_entity.pdbx_description
1 polymer ?
#
loop_
_entity_poly.entity_id
_entity_poly.type
_entity_poly.pdbx_seq_one_letter_code
_entity_poly.pdbx_strand_id
1 'polypeptide(L)'
;LKIRGDSMINAGILDEDSVIVRKQTSAQNGDIVIAITEEDEATCKRFFKETDHYRLQPENDFMDPIILEHVQILGKVVGLYRNHIR
;
A
#
# COMPACT_ATOMS: atom_id res chain seq x y z
N LEU A 1 5.41 9.50 -4.44
CA LEU A 1 6.17 8.33 -3.99
C LEU A 1 6.30 7.32 -5.13
N LYS A 2 7.49 6.85 -5.33
CA LYS A 2 7.79 5.88 -6.40
C LYS A 2 7.60 4.46 -5.87
N ILE A 3 6.89 3.64 -6.64
CA ILE A 3 6.62 2.26 -6.30
C ILE A 3 7.77 1.36 -6.78
N ARG A 4 8.15 0.42 -5.95
CA ARG A 4 9.11 -0.61 -6.31
C ARG A 4 8.50 -1.98 -6.13
N GLY A 5 8.66 -2.82 -7.15
CA GLY A 5 8.17 -4.20 -7.13
C GLY A 5 6.73 -4.33 -7.61
N ASP A 6 6.20 -5.53 -7.42
CA ASP A 6 4.97 -5.98 -8.07
C ASP A 6 3.84 -6.25 -7.09
N SER A 7 3.92 -5.74 -5.85
CA SER A 7 2.94 -6.13 -4.82
C SER A 7 1.52 -5.64 -5.11
N MET A 8 1.34 -4.66 -6.00
CA MET A 8 0.04 -4.05 -6.27
C MET A 8 -0.37 -4.13 -7.74
N ILE A 9 0.15 -5.08 -8.48
CA ILE A 9 -0.09 -5.20 -9.92
C ILE A 9 -1.56 -5.42 -10.25
N ASN A 10 -2.29 -6.18 -9.42
CA ASN A 10 -3.71 -6.44 -9.68
C ASN A 10 -4.58 -5.19 -9.43
N ALA A 11 -4.05 -4.19 -8.77
CA ALA A 11 -4.70 -2.89 -8.64
C ALA A 11 -4.27 -1.90 -9.72
N GLY A 12 -3.44 -2.35 -10.67
CA GLY A 12 -2.96 -1.50 -11.74
C GLY A 12 -1.80 -0.60 -11.37
N ILE A 13 -1.16 -0.83 -10.22
CA ILE A 13 0.02 -0.07 -9.78
C ILE A 13 1.26 -0.92 -10.08
N LEU A 14 2.11 -0.44 -10.97
CA LEU A 14 3.24 -1.19 -11.46
C LEU A 14 4.55 -0.66 -10.89
N ASP A 15 5.58 -1.49 -11.00
CA ASP A 15 6.94 -1.08 -10.65
C ASP A 15 7.30 0.20 -11.39
N GLU A 16 7.95 1.12 -10.69
CA GLU A 16 8.36 2.45 -11.16
C GLU A 16 7.22 3.47 -11.35
N ASP A 17 5.97 3.10 -11.12
CA ASP A 17 4.89 4.08 -11.05
C ASP A 17 5.11 5.04 -9.89
N SER A 18 4.63 6.27 -10.03
CA SER A 18 4.54 7.21 -8.92
C SER A 18 3.11 7.30 -8.45
N VAL A 19 2.89 7.20 -7.16
CA VAL A 19 1.57 7.35 -6.57
C VAL A 19 1.43 8.72 -5.92
N ILE A 20 0.22 9.27 -6.03
CA ILE A 20 -0.15 10.53 -5.40
C ILE A 20 -0.81 10.16 -4.07
N VAL A 21 -0.30 10.71 -2.98
CA VAL A 21 -0.67 10.32 -1.63
C VAL A 21 -1.28 11.51 -0.90
N ARG A 22 -2.49 11.33 -0.40
CA ARG A 22 -3.08 12.29 0.54
C ARG A 22 -2.54 11.98 1.92
N LYS A 23 -1.91 12.95 2.56
CA LYS A 23 -1.36 12.78 3.90
C LYS A 23 -2.50 12.61 4.91
N GLN A 24 -2.54 11.48 5.57
CA GLN A 24 -3.51 11.19 6.63
C GLN A 24 -3.00 10.02 7.46
N THR A 25 -3.44 9.94 8.72
CA THR A 25 -2.96 8.94 9.66
C THR A 25 -3.96 7.80 9.89
N SER A 26 -5.13 7.88 9.27
CA SER A 26 -6.15 6.83 9.37
C SER A 26 -6.61 6.43 7.96
N ALA A 27 -7.26 5.28 7.87
CA ALA A 27 -7.77 4.75 6.61
C ALA A 27 -9.00 3.92 6.86
N GLN A 28 -9.77 3.69 5.80
CA GLN A 28 -10.94 2.81 5.80
C GLN A 28 -10.59 1.50 5.11
N ASN A 29 -11.31 0.45 5.46
CA ASN A 29 -11.13 -0.86 4.82
C ASN A 29 -11.25 -0.73 3.30
N GLY A 30 -10.28 -1.30 2.60
CA GLY A 30 -10.23 -1.25 1.15
C GLY A 30 -9.42 -0.10 0.57
N ASP A 31 -9.03 0.88 1.38
CA ASP A 31 -8.16 1.96 0.92
C ASP A 31 -6.77 1.41 0.56
N ILE A 32 -6.18 1.96 -0.48
CA ILE A 32 -4.76 1.71 -0.77
C ILE A 32 -3.98 2.77 -0.02
N VAL A 33 -3.04 2.33 0.81
CA VAL A 33 -2.31 3.21 1.71
C VAL A 33 -0.80 3.05 1.54
N ILE A 34 -0.08 4.08 1.99
CA ILE A 34 1.34 3.97 2.29
C ILE A 34 1.44 3.82 3.80
N ALA A 35 2.08 2.76 4.24
CA ALA A 35 2.25 2.45 5.66
C ALA A 35 3.71 2.15 5.95
N ILE A 36 4.10 2.31 7.22
CA ILE A 36 5.44 1.95 7.68
C ILE A 36 5.38 0.55 8.28
N THR A 37 6.28 -0.31 7.84
CA THR A 37 6.42 -1.67 8.36
C THR A 37 7.23 -1.69 9.65
N GLU A 38 7.32 -2.87 10.28
CA GLU A 38 8.13 -3.07 11.49
C GLU A 38 9.62 -2.87 11.22
N GLU A 39 10.06 -2.99 9.98
CA GLU A 39 11.44 -2.71 9.57
C GLU A 39 11.68 -1.25 9.20
N ASP A 40 10.73 -0.37 9.54
CA ASP A 40 10.79 1.07 9.21
C ASP A 40 10.83 1.36 7.71
N GLU A 41 10.23 0.48 6.91
CA GLU A 41 10.15 0.65 5.48
C GLU A 41 8.74 1.06 5.04
N ALA A 42 8.66 1.99 4.10
CA ALA A 42 7.38 2.37 3.50
C ALA A 42 6.91 1.28 2.55
N THR A 43 5.64 0.92 2.64
CA THR A 43 5.03 -0.07 1.75
C THR A 43 3.68 0.44 1.26
N CYS A 44 3.30 0.03 0.05
CA CYS A 44 2.01 0.34 -0.55
C CYS A 44 1.17 -0.92 -0.58
N LYS A 45 0.04 -0.91 0.12
CA LYS A 45 -0.82 -2.09 0.25
C LYS A 45 -2.26 -1.65 0.42
N ARG A 46 -3.18 -2.60 0.25
CA ARG A 46 -4.59 -2.37 0.58
C ARG A 46 -4.80 -2.61 2.07
N PHE A 47 -5.43 -1.64 2.72
CA PHE A 47 -5.61 -1.62 4.16
C PHE A 47 -6.91 -2.29 4.57
N PHE A 48 -6.82 -3.14 5.62
CA PHE A 48 -8.00 -3.70 6.29
C PHE A 48 -7.76 -3.73 7.79
N LYS A 49 -8.75 -3.24 8.54
CA LYS A 49 -8.79 -3.39 10.00
C LYS A 49 -9.69 -4.58 10.31
N GLU A 50 -9.09 -5.64 10.83
CA GLU A 50 -9.80 -6.83 11.27
C GLU A 50 -10.17 -6.72 12.74
N THR A 51 -10.74 -7.79 13.33
CA THR A 51 -11.23 -7.74 14.71
C THR A 51 -10.12 -7.44 15.73
N ASP A 52 -8.96 -8.08 15.58
CA ASP A 52 -7.87 -7.99 16.57
C ASP A 52 -6.51 -7.65 15.96
N HIS A 53 -6.49 -7.30 14.69
CA HIS A 53 -5.23 -6.98 13.98
C HIS A 53 -5.51 -6.14 12.75
N TYR A 54 -4.45 -5.69 12.12
CA TYR A 54 -4.50 -5.02 10.82
C TYR A 54 -3.92 -5.93 9.77
N ARG A 55 -4.48 -5.89 8.57
CA ARG A 55 -4.00 -6.63 7.42
C ARG A 55 -3.63 -5.66 6.31
N LEU A 56 -2.38 -5.71 5.89
CA LEU A 56 -1.90 -4.99 4.72
C LEU A 56 -1.84 -5.99 3.57
N GLN A 57 -2.79 -5.89 2.67
CA GLN A 57 -3.04 -6.87 1.63
C GLN A 57 -2.37 -6.47 0.33
N PRO A 58 -1.44 -7.29 -0.21
CA PRO A 58 -0.95 -7.06 -1.56
C PRO A 58 -2.04 -7.40 -2.58
N GLU A 59 -2.02 -6.69 -3.68
CA GLU A 59 -2.85 -7.00 -4.84
C GLU A 59 -2.03 -7.80 -5.83
N ASN A 60 -1.64 -9.00 -5.39
CA ASN A 60 -0.79 -9.92 -6.14
C ASN A 60 -1.04 -11.32 -5.56
N ASP A 61 -1.47 -12.25 -6.43
CA ASP A 61 -1.90 -13.60 -6.02
C ASP A 61 -0.76 -14.43 -5.43
N PHE A 62 0.49 -14.04 -5.68
CA PHE A 62 1.66 -14.79 -5.25
C PHE A 62 2.31 -14.23 -3.98
N MET A 63 1.73 -13.21 -3.37
CA MET A 63 2.29 -12.55 -2.20
C MET A 63 1.34 -12.62 -1.02
N ASP A 64 1.90 -12.87 0.16
CA ASP A 64 1.11 -13.02 1.38
C ASP A 64 0.82 -11.66 2.03
N PRO A 65 -0.31 -11.54 2.74
CA PRO A 65 -0.59 -10.33 3.50
C PRO A 65 0.35 -10.17 4.67
N ILE A 66 0.53 -8.91 5.08
CA ILE A 66 1.29 -8.55 6.28
C ILE A 66 0.28 -8.34 7.41
N ILE A 67 0.44 -9.08 8.50
CA ILE A 67 -0.45 -9.02 9.66
C ILE A 67 0.27 -8.28 10.78
N LEU A 68 -0.36 -7.21 11.30
CA LEU A 68 0.24 -6.33 12.29
C LEU A 68 -0.73 -6.06 13.43
N GLU A 69 -0.22 -5.99 14.66
CA GLU A 69 -1.03 -5.52 15.80
C GLU A 69 -1.20 -4.00 15.75
N HIS A 70 -0.18 -3.30 15.26
CA HIS A 70 -0.17 -1.85 15.11
C HIS A 70 0.30 -1.49 13.71
N VAL A 71 -0.25 -0.43 13.17
CA VAL A 71 0.13 0.06 11.84
C VAL A 71 0.29 1.57 11.89
N GLN A 72 1.33 2.06 11.23
CA GLN A 72 1.52 3.50 11.05
C GLN A 72 1.20 3.84 9.59
N ILE A 73 0.11 4.58 9.39
CA ILE A 73 -0.31 5.02 8.07
C ILE A 73 0.27 6.39 7.79
N LEU A 74 0.92 6.55 6.65
CA LEU A 74 1.45 7.83 6.19
C LEU A 74 0.45 8.56 5.32
N GLY A 75 -0.37 7.83 4.58
CA GLY A 75 -1.35 8.45 3.72
C GLY A 75 -2.14 7.45 2.89
N LYS A 76 -3.14 8.00 2.19
CA LYS A 76 -4.00 7.25 1.27
C LYS A 76 -3.58 7.55 -0.16
N VAL A 77 -3.44 6.51 -0.97
CA VAL A 77 -3.16 6.66 -2.39
C VAL A 77 -4.45 7.14 -3.08
N VAL A 78 -4.36 8.28 -3.74
CA VAL A 78 -5.51 8.92 -4.41
C VAL A 78 -5.30 9.09 -5.90
N GLY A 79 -4.11 8.80 -6.41
CA GLY A 79 -3.83 8.94 -7.82
C GLY A 79 -2.55 8.22 -8.21
N LEU A 80 -2.31 8.16 -9.51
CA LEU A 80 -1.19 7.45 -10.10
C LEU A 80 -0.63 8.27 -11.24
N TYR A 81 0.69 8.34 -11.31
CA TYR A 81 1.39 8.96 -12.43
C TYR A 81 2.40 7.97 -13.00
N ARG A 82 2.36 7.77 -14.29
CA ARG A 82 3.27 6.87 -15.01
C ARG A 82 3.92 7.61 -16.14
N ASN A 83 5.24 7.74 -16.07
CA ASN A 83 6.01 8.44 -17.10
C ASN A 83 7.02 7.54 -17.81
N HIS A 84 6.88 6.24 -17.64
CA HIS A 84 7.71 5.27 -18.34
C HIS A 84 6.85 4.50 -19.35
N ILE A 85 7.40 4.28 -20.53
CA ILE A 85 6.74 3.54 -21.61
C ILE A 85 7.56 2.28 -21.86
N ARG A 86 6.86 1.17 -21.98
CA ARG A 86 7.51 -0.12 -22.25
C ARG A 86 7.13 -0.63 -23.63
#